data_527dda3407e8e9fda1a1298cb1c09354
#
_entry.id   527dda3407e8e9fda1a1298cb1c09354
#
_cell.length_a   1.000
_cell.length_b   1.000
_cell.length_c   1.000
_cell.angle_alpha   90.00
_cell.angle_beta   90.00
_cell.angle_gamma   90.00
#
_symmetry.space_group_name_H-M   'P 1'
#
loop_
_entity.id
_entity.type
_entity.pdbx_description
1 polymer ?
#
loop_
_entity_poly.entity_id
_entity_poly.type
_entity_poly.pdbx_seq_one_letter_code
_entity_poly.pdbx_strand_id
1 'polypeptide(L)'
;MYKRQSLPAPLLFAAMVIGSVLAGAIWAFVPAWFKSRWNTNETLFTLMMNYVATSIVACMTNIMRGQASSLGTLNKATKAGWLPVINGQRYTINIIVVLVLTFAMYAYLKYSKQGYEISVVGESENTARYAGINVSRVMIRTMLLSGAICGLCGFLVVAGKDQTISTTSAGGNGFTAIIVAWLAKFNTFYMMLISFLLIFLDRGASEIASAYSLNEYAADIITGIILFFILGSEFFINYRLVWRGHHDGKEGK
;
A
#
# COMPACT_ATOMS: atom_id res chain seq x y z
N MET A 1 -29.66 -6.30 -16.94
CA MET A 1 -30.53 -5.12 -16.76
C MET A 1 -30.24 -4.51 -15.39
N TYR A 2 -29.23 -3.62 -15.29
CA TYR A 2 -28.92 -2.96 -14.01
C TYR A 2 -29.89 -1.80 -13.79
N LYS A 3 -30.63 -1.85 -12.68
CA LYS A 3 -31.57 -0.81 -12.26
C LYS A 3 -30.88 0.55 -12.25
N ARG A 4 -31.52 1.57 -12.84
CA ARG A 4 -31.06 2.97 -12.76
C ARG A 4 -30.75 3.31 -11.32
N GLN A 5 -29.49 3.72 -11.06
CA GLN A 5 -29.10 4.26 -9.78
C GLN A 5 -29.91 5.54 -9.51
N SER A 6 -30.75 5.50 -8.48
CA SER A 6 -31.62 6.62 -8.07
C SER A 6 -30.92 7.61 -7.15
N LEU A 7 -29.62 7.40 -6.83
CA LEU A 7 -28.87 8.25 -5.92
C LEU A 7 -28.21 9.42 -6.67
N PRO A 8 -28.29 10.65 -6.14
CA PRO A 8 -27.56 11.80 -6.70
C PRO A 8 -26.04 11.54 -6.66
N ALA A 9 -25.34 11.99 -7.69
CA ALA A 9 -23.90 11.71 -7.86
C ALA A 9 -23.04 12.01 -6.62
N PRO A 10 -23.19 13.15 -5.90
CA PRO A 10 -22.38 13.43 -4.72
C PRO A 10 -22.62 12.44 -3.57
N LEU A 11 -23.86 11.99 -3.38
CA LEU A 11 -24.19 11.02 -2.34
C LEU A 11 -23.60 9.64 -2.66
N LEU A 12 -23.58 9.27 -3.93
CA LEU A 12 -22.93 8.04 -4.40
C LEU A 12 -21.43 8.06 -4.10
N PHE A 13 -20.74 9.17 -4.43
CA PHE A 13 -19.32 9.31 -4.13
C PHE A 13 -19.03 9.24 -2.63
N ALA A 14 -19.79 9.95 -1.82
CA ALA A 14 -19.64 9.90 -0.36
C ALA A 14 -19.83 8.46 0.18
N ALA A 15 -20.86 7.75 -0.30
CA ALA A 15 -21.11 6.37 0.08
C ALA A 15 -19.96 5.42 -0.34
N MET A 16 -19.40 5.61 -1.54
CA MET A 16 -18.26 4.80 -2.02
C MET A 16 -17.00 5.06 -1.21
N VAL A 17 -16.68 6.31 -0.89
CA VAL A 17 -15.52 6.68 -0.06
C VAL A 17 -15.69 6.11 1.35
N ILE A 18 -16.82 6.36 2.00
CA ILE A 18 -17.08 5.85 3.34
C ILE A 18 -17.05 4.32 3.36
N GLY A 19 -17.70 3.69 2.39
CA GLY A 19 -17.72 2.24 2.26
C GLY A 19 -16.34 1.63 2.07
N SER A 20 -15.48 2.23 1.24
CA SER A 20 -14.12 1.75 1.02
C SER A 20 -13.22 1.91 2.25
N VAL A 21 -13.32 3.05 2.94
CA VAL A 21 -12.59 3.33 4.19
C VAL A 21 -13.00 2.36 5.29
N LEU A 22 -14.32 2.14 5.48
CA LEU A 22 -14.83 1.21 6.48
C LEU A 22 -14.45 -0.23 6.15
N ALA A 23 -14.59 -0.66 4.90
CA ALA A 23 -14.22 -2.01 4.48
C ALA A 23 -12.71 -2.28 4.71
N GLY A 24 -11.84 -1.32 4.37
CA GLY A 24 -10.42 -1.41 4.62
C GLY A 24 -10.08 -1.46 6.12
N ALA A 25 -10.73 -0.63 6.93
CA ALA A 25 -10.56 -0.63 8.39
C ALA A 25 -11.02 -1.96 9.01
N ILE A 26 -12.19 -2.47 8.63
CA ILE A 26 -12.71 -3.77 9.12
C ILE A 26 -11.76 -4.91 8.73
N TRP A 27 -11.25 -4.89 7.50
CA TRP A 27 -10.29 -5.90 7.04
C TRP A 27 -9.01 -5.89 7.85
N ALA A 28 -8.47 -4.71 8.16
CA ALA A 28 -7.27 -4.54 8.98
C ALA A 28 -7.51 -4.80 10.48
N PHE A 29 -8.75 -4.70 10.95
CA PHE A 29 -9.09 -5.02 12.34
C PHE A 29 -8.83 -6.49 12.68
N VAL A 30 -9.08 -7.41 11.74
CA VAL A 30 -8.91 -8.84 11.96
C VAL A 30 -7.48 -9.18 12.41
N PRO A 31 -6.41 -8.89 11.62
CA PRO A 31 -5.04 -9.16 12.04
C PRO A 31 -4.63 -8.36 13.28
N ALA A 32 -5.12 -7.13 13.45
CA ALA A 32 -4.84 -6.31 14.60
C ALA A 32 -5.34 -6.94 15.90
N TRP A 33 -6.54 -7.50 15.89
CA TRP A 33 -7.15 -8.17 17.04
C TRP A 33 -6.39 -9.45 17.40
N PHE A 34 -6.04 -10.27 16.40
CA PHE A 34 -5.24 -11.48 16.62
C PHE A 34 -3.86 -11.15 17.19
N LYS A 35 -3.16 -10.14 16.65
CA LYS A 35 -1.88 -9.68 17.18
C LYS A 35 -1.99 -9.20 18.61
N SER A 36 -2.99 -8.37 18.90
CA SER A 36 -3.20 -7.80 20.25
C SER A 36 -3.55 -8.86 21.29
N ARG A 37 -4.26 -9.94 20.93
CA ARG A 37 -4.74 -10.96 21.87
C ARG A 37 -3.79 -12.13 22.04
N TRP A 38 -3.19 -12.60 20.95
CA TRP A 38 -2.35 -13.80 20.93
C TRP A 38 -0.90 -13.57 20.53
N ASN A 39 -0.50 -12.33 20.36
CA ASN A 39 0.85 -11.96 19.91
C ASN A 39 1.33 -12.75 18.67
N THR A 40 0.41 -13.00 17.72
CA THR A 40 0.68 -13.69 16.49
C THR A 40 1.64 -12.91 15.60
N ASN A 41 2.33 -13.61 14.67
CA ASN A 41 3.15 -12.94 13.67
C ASN A 41 2.25 -12.19 12.68
N GLU A 42 2.25 -10.84 12.77
CA GLU A 42 1.39 -9.98 11.97
C GLU A 42 1.71 -10.07 10.47
N THR A 43 2.99 -10.21 10.11
CA THR A 43 3.43 -10.28 8.71
C THR A 43 2.87 -11.53 8.02
N LEU A 44 3.00 -12.69 8.66
CA LEU A 44 2.45 -13.93 8.11
C LEU A 44 0.92 -13.88 8.03
N PHE A 45 0.27 -13.35 9.06
CA PHE A 45 -1.19 -13.25 9.10
C PHE A 45 -1.72 -12.32 7.99
N THR A 46 -1.11 -11.14 7.82
CA THR A 46 -1.52 -10.19 6.77
C THR A 46 -1.25 -10.70 5.37
N LEU A 47 -0.14 -11.46 5.16
CA LEU A 47 0.11 -12.13 3.89
C LEU A 47 -0.97 -13.16 3.55
N MET A 48 -1.40 -13.98 4.52
CA MET A 48 -2.51 -14.92 4.31
C MET A 48 -3.82 -14.21 4.00
N MET A 49 -4.11 -13.12 4.72
CA MET A 49 -5.29 -12.28 4.48
C MET A 49 -5.28 -11.63 3.08
N ASN A 50 -4.10 -11.32 2.52
CA ASN A 50 -3.97 -10.83 1.16
C ASN A 50 -4.43 -11.87 0.12
N TYR A 51 -4.05 -13.15 0.28
CA TYR A 51 -4.52 -14.23 -0.60
C TYR A 51 -6.02 -14.45 -0.48
N VAL A 52 -6.57 -14.36 0.74
CA VAL A 52 -8.01 -14.45 0.95
C VAL A 52 -8.73 -13.30 0.25
N ALA A 53 -8.24 -12.05 0.38
CA ALA A 53 -8.80 -10.88 -0.29
C ALA A 53 -8.79 -11.06 -1.82
N THR A 54 -7.66 -11.49 -2.38
CA THR A 54 -7.52 -11.75 -3.82
C THR A 54 -8.52 -12.82 -4.30
N SER A 55 -8.72 -13.88 -3.52
CA SER A 55 -9.67 -14.95 -3.84
C SER A 55 -11.12 -14.45 -3.79
N ILE A 56 -11.46 -13.58 -2.81
CA ILE A 56 -12.79 -12.95 -2.74
C ILE A 56 -13.02 -12.06 -3.97
N VAL A 57 -12.04 -11.24 -4.35
CA VAL A 57 -12.12 -10.40 -5.55
C VAL A 57 -12.29 -11.26 -6.79
N ALA A 58 -11.53 -12.37 -6.92
CA ALA A 58 -11.67 -13.31 -8.05
C ALA A 58 -13.07 -13.91 -8.11
N CYS A 59 -13.62 -14.34 -6.99
CA CYS A 59 -14.98 -14.88 -6.92
C CYS A 59 -16.01 -13.84 -7.34
N MET A 60 -15.95 -12.63 -6.79
CA MET A 60 -16.88 -11.54 -7.12
C MET A 60 -16.79 -11.11 -8.58
N THR A 61 -15.57 -10.98 -9.11
CA THR A 61 -15.38 -10.63 -10.53
C THR A 61 -15.90 -11.71 -11.46
N ASN A 62 -15.75 -13.00 -11.12
CA ASN A 62 -16.31 -14.11 -11.89
C ASN A 62 -17.84 -14.10 -11.89
N ILE A 63 -18.46 -13.85 -10.75
CA ILE A 63 -19.93 -13.73 -10.66
C ILE A 63 -20.44 -12.55 -11.50
N MET A 64 -19.78 -11.40 -11.41
CA MET A 64 -20.19 -10.19 -12.13
C MET A 64 -19.93 -10.26 -13.64
N ARG A 65 -18.87 -10.95 -14.05
CA ARG A 65 -18.46 -11.12 -15.44
C ARG A 65 -19.40 -12.03 -16.23
N GLY A 66 -19.99 -13.04 -15.59
CA GLY A 66 -20.78 -14.06 -16.25
C GLY A 66 -19.97 -14.81 -17.30
N GLN A 67 -20.41 -14.79 -18.57
CA GLN A 67 -19.72 -15.47 -19.69
C GLN A 67 -18.69 -14.57 -20.43
N ALA A 68 -18.52 -13.31 -20.02
CA ALA A 68 -17.55 -12.41 -20.66
C ALA A 68 -16.11 -12.76 -20.23
N SER A 69 -15.12 -12.51 -21.09
CA SER A 69 -13.70 -12.76 -20.78
C SER A 69 -13.13 -11.80 -19.74
N SER A 70 -13.67 -10.57 -19.65
CA SER A 70 -13.29 -9.56 -18.64
C SER A 70 -14.47 -8.71 -18.24
N LEU A 71 -14.41 -8.05 -17.07
CA LEU A 71 -15.46 -7.13 -16.60
C LEU A 71 -15.58 -5.86 -17.47
N GLY A 72 -14.53 -5.52 -18.24
CA GLY A 72 -14.47 -4.26 -18.96
C GLY A 72 -14.54 -3.05 -18.02
N THR A 73 -14.78 -1.87 -18.60
CA THR A 73 -14.99 -0.64 -17.82
C THR A 73 -16.39 -0.63 -17.19
N LEU A 74 -16.43 -0.48 -15.86
CA LEU A 74 -17.68 -0.40 -15.11
C LEU A 74 -18.40 0.92 -15.41
N ASN A 75 -19.72 0.86 -15.58
CA ASN A 75 -20.58 2.04 -15.78
C ASN A 75 -20.18 2.95 -16.94
N LYS A 76 -19.65 2.41 -18.04
CA LYS A 76 -19.17 3.18 -19.21
C LYS A 76 -20.24 4.17 -19.75
N ALA A 77 -21.51 3.80 -19.71
CA ALA A 77 -22.62 4.62 -20.24
C ALA A 77 -23.01 5.77 -19.31
N THR A 78 -22.98 5.56 -17.98
CA THR A 78 -23.46 6.55 -17.00
C THR A 78 -22.30 7.29 -16.33
N LYS A 79 -21.06 6.79 -16.45
CA LYS A 79 -19.86 7.28 -15.73
C LYS A 79 -20.09 7.41 -14.21
N ALA A 80 -21.09 6.70 -13.68
CA ALA A 80 -21.42 6.74 -12.26
C ALA A 80 -20.31 6.09 -11.42
N GLY A 81 -19.80 6.82 -10.43
CA GLY A 81 -18.70 6.39 -9.58
C GLY A 81 -17.30 6.66 -10.15
N TRP A 82 -17.20 7.28 -11.33
CA TRP A 82 -15.91 7.74 -11.86
C TRP A 82 -15.56 9.09 -11.27
N LEU A 83 -14.29 9.30 -10.94
CA LEU A 83 -13.82 10.62 -10.50
C LEU A 83 -14.01 11.65 -11.62
N PRO A 84 -14.53 12.85 -11.29
CA PRO A 84 -14.73 13.91 -12.28
C PRO A 84 -13.40 14.33 -12.91
N VAL A 85 -13.42 14.60 -14.19
CA VAL A 85 -12.25 15.07 -14.95
C VAL A 85 -12.12 16.57 -14.77
N ILE A 86 -11.01 17.05 -14.22
CA ILE A 86 -10.70 18.48 -14.08
C ILE A 86 -9.66 18.83 -15.16
N ASN A 87 -9.90 19.90 -15.92
CA ASN A 87 -8.99 20.42 -16.96
C ASN A 87 -8.61 19.38 -18.05
N GLY A 88 -9.49 18.43 -18.37
CA GLY A 88 -9.19 17.39 -19.35
C GLY A 88 -8.28 16.26 -18.85
N GLN A 89 -7.75 16.34 -17.63
CA GLN A 89 -6.90 15.31 -17.04
C GLN A 89 -7.65 14.48 -16.00
N ARG A 90 -7.57 13.15 -16.14
CA ARG A 90 -8.27 12.19 -15.27
C ARG A 90 -7.62 12.04 -13.89
N TYR A 91 -6.30 12.29 -13.79
CA TYR A 91 -5.52 11.95 -12.60
C TYR A 91 -5.39 13.11 -11.61
N THR A 92 -5.82 14.33 -11.97
CA THR A 92 -5.64 15.54 -11.14
C THR A 92 -6.22 15.39 -9.74
N ILE A 93 -7.43 14.84 -9.63
CA ILE A 93 -8.07 14.61 -8.32
C ILE A 93 -7.30 13.60 -7.50
N ASN A 94 -6.85 12.49 -8.11
CA ASN A 94 -6.05 11.48 -7.43
C ASN A 94 -4.77 12.09 -6.84
N ILE A 95 -4.06 12.90 -7.63
CA ILE A 95 -2.83 13.57 -7.20
C ILE A 95 -3.10 14.50 -6.02
N ILE A 96 -4.15 15.33 -6.11
CA ILE A 96 -4.51 16.27 -5.03
C ILE A 96 -4.86 15.49 -3.75
N VAL A 97 -5.70 14.46 -3.83
CA VAL A 97 -6.11 13.66 -2.67
C VAL A 97 -4.91 12.97 -2.03
N VAL A 98 -4.01 12.38 -2.83
CA VAL A 98 -2.80 11.73 -2.32
C VAL A 98 -1.88 12.73 -1.65
N LEU A 99 -1.65 13.92 -2.24
CA LEU A 99 -0.83 14.96 -1.61
C LEU A 99 -1.42 15.42 -0.29
N VAL A 100 -2.72 15.74 -0.25
CA VAL A 100 -3.41 16.15 0.98
C VAL A 100 -3.30 15.05 2.04
N LEU A 101 -3.51 13.79 1.67
CA LEU A 101 -3.40 12.65 2.58
C LEU A 101 -1.97 12.51 3.12
N THR A 102 -0.96 12.66 2.27
CA THR A 102 0.45 12.58 2.66
C THR A 102 0.81 13.67 3.68
N PHE A 103 0.41 14.93 3.42
CA PHE A 103 0.62 16.01 4.37
C PHE A 103 -0.17 15.82 5.66
N ALA A 104 -1.41 15.35 5.59
CA ALA A 104 -2.23 15.06 6.76
C ALA A 104 -1.59 13.96 7.63
N MET A 105 -1.09 12.89 7.01
CA MET A 105 -0.38 11.81 7.72
C MET A 105 0.94 12.27 8.32
N TYR A 106 1.70 13.11 7.61
CA TYR A 106 2.91 13.71 8.16
C TYR A 106 2.59 14.55 9.41
N ALA A 107 1.59 15.42 9.32
CA ALA A 107 1.16 16.24 10.44
C ALA A 107 0.64 15.39 11.61
N TYR A 108 -0.16 14.35 11.32
CA TYR A 108 -0.67 13.43 12.32
C TYR A 108 0.46 12.71 13.07
N LEU A 109 1.42 12.12 12.35
CA LEU A 109 2.53 11.38 12.98
C LEU A 109 3.46 12.30 13.77
N LYS A 110 3.72 13.53 13.29
CA LYS A 110 4.69 14.43 13.91
C LYS A 110 4.13 15.25 15.06
N TYR A 111 2.88 15.70 14.96
CA TYR A 111 2.32 16.70 15.88
C TYR A 111 1.22 16.15 16.79
N SER A 112 0.70 14.94 16.57
CA SER A 112 -0.35 14.39 17.43
C SER A 112 0.21 13.56 18.58
N LYS A 113 -0.53 13.54 19.70
CA LYS A 113 -0.24 12.65 20.83
C LYS A 113 -0.21 11.17 20.39
N GLN A 114 -1.08 10.81 19.45
CA GLN A 114 -1.16 9.44 18.92
C GLN A 114 0.08 9.07 18.09
N GLY A 115 0.62 10.02 17.30
CA GLY A 115 1.88 9.84 16.58
C GLY A 115 3.07 9.60 17.53
N TYR A 116 3.12 10.34 18.64
CA TYR A 116 4.11 10.09 19.68
C TYR A 116 3.97 8.68 20.32
N GLU A 117 2.75 8.28 20.67
CA GLU A 117 2.49 6.93 21.21
C GLU A 117 2.94 5.83 20.22
N ILE A 118 2.68 6.01 18.90
CA ILE A 118 3.11 5.09 17.85
C ILE A 118 4.65 5.00 17.79
N SER A 119 5.34 6.13 17.84
CA SER A 119 6.81 6.17 17.80
C SER A 119 7.42 5.44 18.99
N VAL A 120 6.94 5.70 20.20
CA VAL A 120 7.43 5.05 21.43
C VAL A 120 7.19 3.54 21.42
N VAL A 121 6.01 3.09 20.99
CA VAL A 121 5.69 1.65 20.86
C VAL A 121 6.56 1.01 19.77
N GLY A 122 6.85 1.73 18.68
CA GLY A 122 7.69 1.24 17.59
C GLY A 122 9.16 1.06 17.99
N GLU A 123 9.68 1.90 18.91
CA GLU A 123 11.04 1.74 19.44
C GLU A 123 11.14 0.59 20.44
N SER A 124 10.23 0.52 21.40
CA SER A 124 10.22 -0.52 22.42
C SER A 124 8.87 -0.65 23.10
N GLU A 125 8.22 -1.81 22.93
CA GLU A 125 6.96 -2.13 23.63
C GLU A 125 7.10 -2.06 25.17
N ASN A 126 8.25 -2.49 25.70
CA ASN A 126 8.51 -2.47 27.15
C ASN A 126 8.60 -1.04 27.67
N THR A 127 9.34 -0.18 26.98
CA THR A 127 9.44 1.25 27.32
C THR A 127 8.08 1.93 27.28
N ALA A 128 7.26 1.63 26.29
CA ALA A 128 5.91 2.15 26.18
C ALA A 128 5.03 1.74 27.38
N ARG A 129 5.12 0.48 27.82
CA ARG A 129 4.39 -0.03 29.00
C ARG A 129 4.83 0.67 30.29
N TYR A 130 6.15 0.90 30.47
CA TYR A 130 6.63 1.66 31.62
C TYR A 130 6.15 3.12 31.62
N ALA A 131 6.00 3.72 30.43
CA ALA A 131 5.42 5.05 30.28
C ALA A 131 3.90 5.10 30.43
N GLY A 132 3.24 3.97 30.76
CA GLY A 132 1.78 3.89 30.93
C GLY A 132 0.99 3.86 29.62
N ILE A 133 1.64 3.63 28.47
CA ILE A 133 0.99 3.55 27.18
C ILE A 133 0.40 2.14 26.99
N ASN A 134 -0.86 2.08 26.59
CA ASN A 134 -1.52 0.81 26.29
C ASN A 134 -1.17 0.33 24.88
N VAL A 135 -0.13 -0.52 24.78
CA VAL A 135 0.43 -1.04 23.52
C VAL A 135 -0.64 -1.68 22.64
N SER A 136 -1.51 -2.53 23.20
CA SER A 136 -2.57 -3.19 22.42
C SER A 136 -3.54 -2.20 21.78
N ARG A 137 -3.91 -1.13 22.49
CA ARG A 137 -4.81 -0.10 21.96
C ARG A 137 -4.15 0.71 20.87
N VAL A 138 -2.87 1.07 21.03
CA VAL A 138 -2.08 1.78 20.01
C VAL A 138 -1.98 0.93 18.75
N MET A 139 -1.65 -0.35 18.89
CA MET A 139 -1.51 -1.31 17.80
C MET A 139 -2.81 -1.44 16.98
N ILE A 140 -3.95 -1.71 17.65
CA ILE A 140 -5.24 -1.83 16.98
C ILE A 140 -5.61 -0.54 16.24
N ARG A 141 -5.42 0.62 16.87
CA ARG A 141 -5.72 1.92 16.27
C ARG A 141 -4.87 2.20 15.03
N THR A 142 -3.58 1.90 15.10
CA THR A 142 -2.64 2.09 13.99
C THR A 142 -3.00 1.20 12.81
N MET A 143 -3.31 -0.06 13.06
CA MET A 143 -3.75 -1.01 12.03
C MET A 143 -5.07 -0.59 11.38
N LEU A 144 -6.06 -0.14 12.18
CA LEU A 144 -7.32 0.40 11.66
C LEU A 144 -7.11 1.63 10.77
N LEU A 145 -6.27 2.57 11.20
CA LEU A 145 -5.93 3.76 10.42
C LEU A 145 -5.25 3.39 9.10
N SER A 146 -4.27 2.48 9.15
CA SER A 146 -3.59 1.96 7.96
C SER A 146 -4.58 1.31 7.00
N GLY A 147 -5.46 0.44 7.51
CA GLY A 147 -6.49 -0.20 6.69
C GLY A 147 -7.49 0.78 6.08
N ALA A 148 -7.88 1.81 6.81
CA ALA A 148 -8.73 2.89 6.29
C ALA A 148 -8.08 3.63 5.11
N ILE A 149 -6.79 3.95 5.23
CA ILE A 149 -6.00 4.60 4.17
C ILE A 149 -5.86 3.66 2.97
N CYS A 150 -5.56 2.37 3.18
CA CYS A 150 -5.51 1.38 2.11
C CYS A 150 -6.85 1.24 1.39
N GLY A 151 -7.98 1.27 2.12
CA GLY A 151 -9.32 1.29 1.53
C GLY A 151 -9.55 2.51 0.65
N LEU A 152 -9.13 3.68 1.11
CA LEU A 152 -9.19 4.91 0.31
C LEU A 152 -8.29 4.82 -0.94
N CYS A 153 -7.09 4.28 -0.83
CA CYS A 153 -6.21 4.03 -1.97
C CYS A 153 -6.86 3.10 -3.00
N GLY A 154 -7.49 2.01 -2.53
CA GLY A 154 -8.24 1.10 -3.40
C GLY A 154 -9.38 1.81 -4.14
N PHE A 155 -10.12 2.69 -3.46
CA PHE A 155 -11.13 3.53 -4.11
C PHE A 155 -10.53 4.42 -5.20
N LEU A 156 -9.41 5.10 -4.92
CA LEU A 156 -8.75 5.97 -5.90
C LEU A 156 -8.24 5.20 -7.13
N VAL A 157 -7.75 3.98 -6.93
CA VAL A 157 -7.33 3.11 -8.05
C VAL A 157 -8.52 2.71 -8.91
N VAL A 158 -9.57 2.19 -8.29
CA VAL A 158 -10.75 1.69 -9.03
C VAL A 158 -11.55 2.83 -9.66
N ALA A 159 -11.82 3.92 -8.95
CA ALA A 159 -12.65 5.02 -9.44
C ALA A 159 -11.88 6.01 -10.33
N GLY A 160 -10.58 6.17 -10.09
CA GLY A 160 -9.76 7.19 -10.77
C GLY A 160 -8.88 6.64 -11.88
N LYS A 161 -8.23 5.49 -11.68
CA LYS A 161 -7.23 4.97 -12.62
C LYS A 161 -7.82 3.90 -13.55
N ASP A 162 -8.26 2.76 -12.99
CA ASP A 162 -8.55 1.56 -13.77
C ASP A 162 -9.98 1.52 -14.28
N GLN A 163 -10.93 2.15 -13.56
CA GLN A 163 -12.38 2.13 -13.85
C GLN A 163 -12.94 0.73 -14.00
N THR A 164 -12.26 -0.25 -13.46
CA THR A 164 -12.59 -1.68 -13.43
C THR A 164 -12.08 -2.32 -12.17
N ILE A 165 -12.54 -3.54 -11.89
CA ILE A 165 -12.05 -4.36 -10.79
C ILE A 165 -11.46 -5.62 -11.37
N SER A 166 -10.20 -5.91 -11.04
CA SER A 166 -9.54 -7.15 -11.39
C SER A 166 -8.67 -7.63 -10.23
N THR A 167 -8.27 -8.88 -10.27
CA THR A 167 -7.33 -9.46 -9.29
C THR A 167 -5.94 -8.84 -9.39
N THR A 168 -5.63 -8.21 -10.53
CA THR A 168 -4.34 -7.54 -10.79
C THR A 168 -4.38 -6.03 -10.51
N SER A 169 -5.52 -5.46 -10.09
CA SER A 169 -5.64 -4.01 -9.84
C SER A 169 -4.67 -3.50 -8.76
N ALA A 170 -4.30 -4.35 -7.78
CA ALA A 170 -3.30 -4.02 -6.78
C ALA A 170 -1.86 -4.07 -7.32
N GLY A 171 -1.60 -4.83 -8.40
CA GLY A 171 -0.34 -4.86 -9.16
C GLY A 171 0.94 -5.09 -8.34
N GLY A 172 0.86 -5.72 -7.14
CA GLY A 172 2.04 -5.87 -6.28
C GLY A 172 2.50 -4.58 -5.58
N ASN A 173 1.83 -3.45 -5.81
CA ASN A 173 2.22 -2.13 -5.27
C ASN A 173 2.36 -2.10 -3.73
N GLY A 174 1.69 -3.01 -3.01
CA GLY A 174 1.84 -3.16 -1.57
C GLY A 174 3.25 -3.61 -1.18
N PHE A 175 3.85 -4.54 -1.90
CA PHE A 175 5.24 -4.99 -1.65
C PHE A 175 6.24 -3.88 -1.99
N THR A 176 6.04 -3.19 -3.11
CA THR A 176 6.85 -2.02 -3.48
C THR A 176 6.76 -0.93 -2.41
N ALA A 177 5.58 -0.69 -1.84
CA ALA A 177 5.41 0.29 -0.76
C ALA A 177 6.18 -0.09 0.52
N ILE A 178 6.31 -1.38 0.85
CA ILE A 178 7.15 -1.84 1.97
C ILE A 178 8.61 -1.48 1.70
N ILE A 179 9.11 -1.79 0.49
CA ILE A 179 10.48 -1.45 0.08
C ILE A 179 10.73 0.06 0.19
N VAL A 180 9.81 0.87 -0.32
CA VAL A 180 9.89 2.34 -0.22
C VAL A 180 9.93 2.81 1.24
N ALA A 181 9.11 2.23 2.12
CA ALA A 181 9.06 2.62 3.53
C ALA A 181 10.39 2.35 4.24
N TRP A 182 11.00 1.18 3.99
CA TRP A 182 12.32 0.83 4.54
C TRP A 182 13.42 1.73 3.99
N LEU A 183 13.46 1.93 2.69
CA LEU A 183 14.46 2.77 2.02
C LEU A 183 14.39 4.23 2.48
N ALA A 184 13.19 4.74 2.73
CA ALA A 184 12.95 6.08 3.25
C ALA A 184 13.15 6.21 4.77
N LYS A 185 13.52 5.13 5.48
CA LYS A 185 13.63 5.11 6.96
C LYS A 185 12.38 5.67 7.64
N PHE A 186 11.20 5.32 7.12
CA PHE A 186 9.88 5.75 7.59
C PHE A 186 9.66 7.28 7.61
N ASN A 187 10.46 8.05 6.88
CA ASN A 187 10.24 9.48 6.72
C ASN A 187 9.30 9.75 5.55
N THR A 188 8.16 10.38 5.83
CA THR A 188 7.08 10.62 4.87
C THR A 188 7.54 11.41 3.63
N PHE A 189 8.42 12.40 3.81
CA PHE A 189 8.92 13.20 2.70
C PHE A 189 9.82 12.39 1.76
N TYR A 190 10.75 11.62 2.33
CA TYR A 190 11.60 10.72 1.53
C TYR A 190 10.80 9.60 0.87
N MET A 191 9.76 9.08 1.53
CA MET A 191 8.85 8.09 0.93
C MET A 191 8.18 8.63 -0.33
N MET A 192 7.73 9.89 -0.32
CA MET A 192 7.12 10.53 -1.49
C MET A 192 8.11 10.66 -2.65
N LEU A 193 9.34 11.11 -2.37
CA LEU A 193 10.38 11.28 -3.37
C LEU A 193 10.83 9.94 -3.98
N ILE A 194 11.06 8.93 -3.15
CA ILE A 194 11.46 7.59 -3.60
C ILE A 194 10.33 6.93 -4.38
N SER A 195 9.07 7.05 -3.94
CA SER A 195 7.92 6.53 -4.69
C SER A 195 7.83 7.15 -6.09
N PHE A 196 8.04 8.46 -6.19
CA PHE A 196 8.06 9.15 -7.47
C PHE A 196 9.18 8.62 -8.38
N LEU A 197 10.40 8.47 -7.83
CA LEU A 197 11.54 7.92 -8.56
C LEU A 197 11.27 6.51 -9.08
N LEU A 198 10.73 5.62 -8.23
CA LEU A 198 10.44 4.24 -8.62
C LEU A 198 9.38 4.16 -9.70
N ILE A 199 8.29 4.93 -9.59
CA ILE A 199 7.25 4.97 -10.63
C ILE A 199 7.81 5.55 -11.94
N PHE A 200 8.70 6.54 -11.86
CA PHE A 200 9.36 7.09 -13.04
C PHE A 200 10.23 6.02 -13.74
N LEU A 201 10.98 5.23 -12.98
CA LEU A 201 11.80 4.13 -13.51
C LEU A 201 10.93 3.02 -14.11
N ASP A 202 9.87 2.63 -13.44
CA ASP A 202 8.92 1.61 -13.92
C ASP A 202 8.27 2.04 -15.25
N ARG A 203 7.81 3.28 -15.33
CA ARG A 203 7.24 3.84 -16.55
C ARG A 203 8.28 3.98 -17.66
N GLY A 204 9.49 4.42 -17.32
CA GLY A 204 10.60 4.49 -18.28
C GLY A 204 10.96 3.12 -18.86
N ALA A 205 11.06 2.10 -18.00
CA ALA A 205 11.30 0.72 -18.43
C ALA A 205 10.17 0.18 -19.35
N SER A 206 8.92 0.48 -19.02
CA SER A 206 7.75 0.09 -19.82
C SER A 206 7.75 0.77 -21.21
N GLU A 207 8.09 2.07 -21.28
CA GLU A 207 8.20 2.79 -22.54
C GLU A 207 9.35 2.25 -23.41
N ILE A 208 10.51 1.95 -22.82
CA ILE A 208 11.64 1.33 -23.53
C ILE A 208 11.24 -0.04 -24.08
N ALA A 209 10.59 -0.88 -23.26
CA ALA A 209 10.13 -2.19 -23.69
C ALA A 209 9.16 -2.07 -24.89
N SER A 210 8.24 -1.13 -24.83
CA SER A 210 7.29 -0.88 -25.94
C SER A 210 7.98 -0.36 -27.19
N ALA A 211 8.93 0.57 -27.06
CA ALA A 211 9.67 1.16 -28.20
C ALA A 211 10.51 0.13 -28.96
N TYR A 212 11.07 -0.84 -28.25
CA TYR A 212 11.89 -1.91 -28.84
C TYR A 212 11.10 -3.20 -29.08
N SER A 213 9.77 -3.19 -28.96
CA SER A 213 8.90 -4.36 -29.14
C SER A 213 9.34 -5.56 -28.27
N LEU A 214 9.85 -5.27 -27.07
CA LEU A 214 10.22 -6.29 -26.09
C LEU A 214 8.96 -6.83 -25.40
N ASN A 215 9.09 -8.04 -24.84
CA ASN A 215 8.01 -8.60 -24.05
C ASN A 215 7.69 -7.72 -22.82
N GLU A 216 6.41 -7.65 -22.44
CA GLU A 216 5.91 -6.89 -21.29
C GLU A 216 6.71 -7.20 -20.00
N TYR A 217 7.15 -8.44 -19.81
CA TYR A 217 7.99 -8.85 -18.68
C TYR A 217 9.42 -8.27 -18.71
N ALA A 218 9.89 -7.73 -19.81
CA ALA A 218 11.22 -7.11 -19.88
C ALA A 218 11.31 -5.86 -19.00
N ALA A 219 10.24 -5.08 -18.92
CA ALA A 219 10.15 -3.93 -18.03
C ALA A 219 10.23 -4.36 -16.56
N ASP A 220 9.52 -5.43 -16.17
CA ASP A 220 9.53 -5.96 -14.81
C ASP A 220 10.93 -6.45 -14.40
N ILE A 221 11.65 -7.10 -15.33
CA ILE A 221 13.02 -7.56 -15.09
C ILE A 221 13.96 -6.36 -14.87
N ILE A 222 13.89 -5.34 -15.70
CA ILE A 222 14.73 -4.12 -15.57
C ILE A 222 14.45 -3.45 -14.23
N THR A 223 13.18 -3.26 -13.89
CA THR A 223 12.76 -2.66 -12.62
C THR A 223 13.21 -3.51 -11.44
N GLY A 224 13.09 -4.83 -11.51
CA GLY A 224 13.55 -5.77 -10.48
C GLY A 224 15.07 -5.70 -10.25
N ILE A 225 15.87 -5.61 -11.31
CA ILE A 225 17.32 -5.44 -11.23
C ILE A 225 17.67 -4.11 -10.54
N ILE A 226 17.03 -3.02 -10.95
CA ILE A 226 17.25 -1.70 -10.36
C ILE A 226 16.94 -1.72 -8.86
N LEU A 227 15.77 -2.27 -8.47
CA LEU A 227 15.37 -2.42 -7.07
C LEU A 227 16.36 -3.27 -6.26
N PHE A 228 16.84 -4.38 -6.84
CA PHE A 228 17.84 -5.23 -6.19
C PHE A 228 19.14 -4.46 -5.88
N PHE A 229 19.64 -3.68 -6.83
CA PHE A 229 20.84 -2.88 -6.62
C PHE A 229 20.63 -1.73 -5.62
N ILE A 230 19.45 -1.07 -5.63
CA ILE A 230 19.11 -0.04 -4.66
C ILE A 230 19.10 -0.63 -3.24
N LEU A 231 18.42 -1.75 -3.03
CA LEU A 231 18.38 -2.44 -1.72
C LEU A 231 19.74 -2.96 -1.30
N GLY A 232 20.52 -3.51 -2.25
CA GLY A 232 21.89 -3.96 -2.00
C GLY A 232 22.79 -2.80 -1.56
N SER A 233 22.70 -1.64 -2.21
CA SER A 233 23.48 -0.47 -1.82
C SER A 233 23.15 0.02 -0.42
N GLU A 234 21.86 0.04 -0.06
CA GLU A 234 21.38 0.40 1.29
C GLU A 234 21.96 -0.53 2.37
N PHE A 235 22.05 -1.84 2.07
CA PHE A 235 22.68 -2.79 2.97
C PHE A 235 24.15 -2.42 3.24
N PHE A 236 24.93 -2.14 2.19
CA PHE A 236 26.35 -1.78 2.33
C PHE A 236 26.58 -0.41 3.00
N ILE A 237 25.62 0.52 2.88
CA ILE A 237 25.67 1.81 3.57
C ILE A 237 25.45 1.65 5.08
N ASN A 238 24.53 0.78 5.49
CA ASN A 238 24.15 0.62 6.89
C ASN A 238 25.01 -0.41 7.64
N TYR A 239 25.62 -1.39 6.95
CA TYR A 239 26.36 -2.48 7.55
C TYR A 239 27.79 -2.53 7.01
N ARG A 240 28.78 -2.64 7.91
CA ARG A 240 30.17 -2.90 7.55
C ARG A 240 30.41 -4.40 7.59
N LEU A 241 30.92 -4.98 6.50
CA LEU A 241 31.37 -6.36 6.48
C LEU A 241 32.64 -6.48 7.31
N VAL A 242 32.56 -7.11 8.47
CA VAL A 242 33.73 -7.45 9.30
C VAL A 242 34.02 -8.91 9.06
N TRP A 243 35.12 -9.17 8.38
CA TRP A 243 35.65 -10.52 8.25
C TRP A 243 36.27 -10.92 9.59
N ARG A 244 35.67 -11.86 10.28
CA ARG A 244 36.20 -12.45 11.48
C ARG A 244 37.37 -13.35 11.06
N GLY A 245 38.59 -12.83 11.08
CA GLY A 245 39.82 -13.62 10.89
C GLY A 245 39.79 -14.79 11.87
N HIS A 246 40.03 -15.98 11.37
CA HIS A 246 40.22 -17.17 12.18
C HIS A 246 41.50 -16.93 13.02
N HIS A 247 41.32 -16.55 14.27
CA HIS A 247 42.43 -16.58 15.24
C HIS A 247 42.68 -18.06 15.50
N ASP A 248 43.67 -18.62 14.77
CA ASP A 248 44.33 -19.86 15.17
C ASP A 248 44.84 -19.70 16.60
N GLY A 249 44.22 -20.47 17.48
CA GLY A 249 44.67 -20.59 18.86
C GLY A 249 46.13 -21.07 18.89
N LYS A 250 47.04 -20.18 19.25
CA LYS A 250 48.29 -20.53 19.92
C LYS A 250 48.09 -20.25 21.40
N GLU A 251 47.43 -21.20 22.06
CA GLU A 251 47.78 -21.52 23.44
C GLU A 251 49.13 -22.17 23.39
N GLY A 252 50.12 -21.51 23.90
CA GLY A 252 51.48 -21.98 23.99
C GLY A 252 52.12 -21.50 25.28
N LYS A 253 52.06 -22.40 26.30
CA LYS A 253 52.91 -22.46 27.51
C LYS A 253 52.81 -21.34 28.53
#